data_b7dff954c45dfae059f02cf7565b6b2b
#
_entry.id   b7dff954c45dfae059f02cf7565b6b2b
#
_cell.length_a   1.000
_cell.length_b   1.000
_cell.length_c   1.000
_cell.angle_alpha   90.00
_cell.angle_beta   90.00
_cell.angle_gamma   90.00
#
_symmetry.space_group_name_H-M   'P 1'
#
loop_
_entity.id
_entity.type
_entity.pdbx_description
1 polymer ?
#
loop_
_entity_poly.entity_id
_entity_poly.type
_entity_poly.pdbx_seq_one_letter_code
_entity_poly.pdbx_strand_id
1 'polypeptide(L)'
;MKKRMFSLIIVLSMLIVGIPMIAHAETSGKCGDNLTWTLDDNGTITISGTGDMINYEYYNLSPFYNDNSINSVIIEDGVSSIGACAFVGCSNLSSIKIPKTLTFVGGNAFNDCANLKKLYITDMAEYLNIDFGNSVTHILSGSNNKLYLNDKRVTSIEIPNTVTRIPKFAFCGVDSITDVIIPDSVTSIGDSAFRNCSSLRYVDIPDSVNVIGHYAFCDCESLEEIELPKNITYIGNLLFYDCRNLSKIVLPESIVDIYNYAFSGCWKLTNIKI
;
A
#
# COMPACT_ATOMS: atom_id res chain seq x y z
N MET A 1 21.97 -0.05 -91.42
CA MET A 1 20.96 -0.83 -90.63
C MET A 1 21.33 -0.73 -89.15
N LYS A 2 20.63 0.11 -88.37
CA LYS A 2 20.89 0.34 -86.93
C LYS A 2 20.10 -0.62 -86.10
N LYS A 3 20.75 -1.54 -85.38
CA LYS A 3 20.12 -2.38 -84.37
C LYS A 3 20.02 -1.60 -83.02
N ARG A 4 18.82 -1.35 -82.58
CA ARG A 4 18.56 -0.79 -81.28
C ARG A 4 18.59 -1.94 -80.25
N MET A 5 19.53 -1.87 -79.30
CA MET A 5 19.52 -2.70 -78.09
C MET A 5 18.56 -2.05 -77.11
N PHE A 6 17.47 -2.80 -76.72
CA PHE A 6 16.62 -2.46 -75.58
C PHE A 6 17.30 -3.00 -74.35
N SER A 7 17.71 -2.11 -73.46
CA SER A 7 18.16 -2.44 -72.15
C SER A 7 16.90 -2.60 -71.24
N LEU A 8 16.66 -3.80 -70.76
CA LEU A 8 15.58 -4.11 -69.83
C LEU A 8 16.08 -3.82 -68.42
N ILE A 9 15.67 -2.67 -67.85
CA ILE A 9 15.90 -2.35 -66.42
C ILE A 9 14.82 -3.06 -65.62
N ILE A 10 15.18 -4.15 -64.92
CA ILE A 10 14.32 -4.78 -63.93
C ILE A 10 14.43 -3.93 -62.67
N VAL A 11 13.40 -3.14 -62.39
CA VAL A 11 13.22 -2.46 -61.11
C VAL A 11 12.67 -3.47 -60.14
N LEU A 12 13.54 -3.99 -59.28
CA LEU A 12 13.13 -4.84 -58.16
C LEU A 12 12.51 -3.94 -57.09
N SER A 13 11.19 -3.79 -57.13
CA SER A 13 10.45 -3.14 -56.05
C SER A 13 10.47 -4.07 -54.83
N MET A 14 11.35 -3.78 -53.87
CA MET A 14 11.24 -4.34 -52.51
C MET A 14 9.93 -3.83 -51.93
N LEU A 15 8.92 -4.69 -51.89
CA LEU A 15 7.78 -4.52 -51.00
C LEU A 15 8.28 -4.61 -49.56
N ILE A 16 8.55 -3.48 -48.96
CA ILE A 16 8.64 -3.38 -47.50
C ILE A 16 7.20 -3.58 -47.02
N VAL A 17 6.88 -4.80 -46.66
CA VAL A 17 5.68 -5.08 -45.86
C VAL A 17 5.96 -4.44 -44.51
N GLY A 18 5.55 -3.20 -44.37
CA GLY A 18 5.46 -2.54 -43.08
C GLY A 18 4.48 -3.36 -42.25
N ILE A 19 5.00 -4.11 -41.27
CA ILE A 19 4.16 -4.61 -40.19
C ILE A 19 3.53 -3.36 -39.61
N PRO A 20 2.20 -3.20 -39.60
CA PRO A 20 1.59 -2.08 -38.90
C PRO A 20 2.00 -2.25 -37.42
N MET A 21 2.91 -1.44 -36.93
CA MET A 21 2.96 -1.16 -35.50
C MET A 21 1.57 -0.59 -35.20
N ILE A 22 0.72 -1.41 -34.62
CA ILE A 22 -0.48 -0.94 -33.94
C ILE A 22 0.07 -0.17 -32.74
N ALA A 23 0.40 1.09 -32.94
CA ALA A 23 0.57 2.01 -31.85
C ALA A 23 -0.78 2.01 -31.14
N HIS A 24 -0.86 1.38 -29.97
CA HIS A 24 -1.99 1.61 -29.08
C HIS A 24 -1.93 3.10 -28.79
N ALA A 25 -2.96 3.82 -29.24
CA ALA A 25 -3.08 5.23 -28.92
C ALA A 25 -3.09 5.33 -27.38
N GLU A 26 -2.18 6.13 -26.82
CA GLU A 26 -2.21 6.44 -25.41
C GLU A 26 -3.62 6.89 -25.07
N THR A 27 -4.21 6.20 -24.09
CA THR A 27 -5.51 6.61 -23.59
C THR A 27 -5.25 7.70 -22.56
N SER A 28 -5.99 8.77 -22.58
CA SER A 28 -5.85 9.89 -21.66
C SER A 28 -7.18 10.54 -21.35
N GLY A 29 -7.26 11.26 -20.23
CA GLY A 29 -8.46 11.93 -19.82
C GLY A 29 -8.29 12.81 -18.58
N LYS A 30 -9.41 13.27 -18.03
CA LYS A 30 -9.46 14.01 -16.77
C LYS A 30 -9.97 13.13 -15.64
N CYS A 31 -9.45 13.34 -14.43
CA CYS A 31 -9.89 12.69 -13.19
C CYS A 31 -10.02 13.66 -12.03
N GLY A 32 -9.98 14.96 -12.30
CA GLY A 32 -10.16 16.08 -11.38
C GLY A 32 -10.21 17.39 -12.15
N ASP A 33 -10.46 18.51 -11.48
CA ASP A 33 -10.54 19.83 -12.12
C ASP A 33 -9.25 20.18 -12.85
N ASN A 34 -8.11 19.95 -12.18
CA ASN A 34 -6.76 20.20 -12.70
C ASN A 34 -5.92 18.91 -12.78
N LEU A 35 -6.55 17.74 -12.77
CA LEU A 35 -5.88 16.46 -12.88
C LEU A 35 -6.18 15.79 -14.22
N THR A 36 -5.12 15.29 -14.83
CA THR A 36 -5.17 14.48 -16.04
C THR A 36 -4.50 13.13 -15.79
N TRP A 37 -4.90 12.15 -16.59
CA TRP A 37 -4.28 10.83 -16.59
C TRP A 37 -3.89 10.41 -18.00
N THR A 38 -2.88 9.58 -18.10
CA THR A 38 -2.45 8.89 -19.32
C THR A 38 -2.23 7.42 -19.03
N LEU A 39 -2.55 6.55 -19.98
CA LEU A 39 -2.27 5.12 -19.94
C LEU A 39 -1.29 4.79 -21.05
N ASP A 40 -0.13 4.25 -20.71
CA ASP A 40 0.89 3.83 -21.66
C ASP A 40 0.71 2.38 -22.15
N ASP A 41 1.49 1.97 -23.15
CA ASP A 41 1.44 0.61 -23.73
C ASP A 41 1.82 -0.51 -22.74
N ASN A 42 2.45 -0.18 -21.62
CA ASN A 42 2.81 -1.14 -20.55
C ASN A 42 1.72 -1.27 -19.48
N GLY A 43 0.60 -0.57 -19.65
CA GLY A 43 -0.48 -0.55 -18.67
C GLY A 43 -0.16 0.30 -17.44
N THR A 44 0.66 1.34 -17.59
CA THR A 44 0.94 2.30 -16.52
C THR A 44 0.03 3.50 -16.63
N ILE A 45 -0.82 3.73 -15.63
CA ILE A 45 -1.52 4.99 -15.44
C ILE A 45 -0.59 5.98 -14.77
N THR A 46 -0.41 7.16 -15.38
CA THR A 46 0.22 8.32 -14.75
C THR A 46 -0.83 9.40 -14.53
N ILE A 47 -0.97 9.87 -13.29
CA ILE A 47 -1.88 10.94 -12.88
C ILE A 47 -1.05 12.17 -12.53
N SER A 48 -1.30 13.27 -13.23
CA SER A 48 -0.53 14.51 -13.17
C SER A 48 -1.43 15.70 -12.93
N GLY A 49 -0.84 16.78 -12.39
CA GLY A 49 -1.52 18.04 -12.12
C GLY A 49 -1.54 18.40 -10.65
N THR A 50 -2.53 19.18 -10.22
CA THR A 50 -2.61 19.66 -8.83
C THR A 50 -4.03 19.57 -8.27
N GLY A 51 -4.12 19.22 -6.98
CA GLY A 51 -5.39 19.14 -6.26
C GLY A 51 -5.99 17.76 -6.19
N ASP A 52 -7.31 17.70 -6.05
CA ASP A 52 -8.02 16.48 -5.69
C ASP A 52 -8.54 15.72 -6.89
N MET A 53 -8.47 14.37 -6.79
CA MET A 53 -9.17 13.48 -7.71
C MET A 53 -10.67 13.47 -7.39
N ILE A 54 -11.50 13.31 -8.42
CA ILE A 54 -12.95 13.15 -8.29
C ILE A 54 -13.27 11.91 -7.47
N ASN A 55 -14.25 12.02 -6.57
CA ASN A 55 -14.87 10.84 -5.94
C ASN A 55 -15.85 10.19 -6.93
N TYR A 56 -15.69 8.88 -7.12
CA TYR A 56 -16.56 8.09 -7.98
C TYR A 56 -17.55 7.29 -7.14
N GLU A 57 -18.67 6.92 -7.76
CA GLU A 57 -19.77 6.20 -7.13
C GLU A 57 -20.38 5.20 -8.12
N TYR A 58 -21.30 4.36 -7.65
CA TYR A 58 -21.91 3.32 -8.49
C TYR A 58 -22.54 3.84 -9.80
N TYR A 59 -23.07 5.06 -9.80
CA TYR A 59 -23.70 5.71 -10.98
C TYR A 59 -22.78 6.72 -11.70
N ASN A 60 -21.58 6.95 -11.18
CA ASN A 60 -20.54 7.75 -11.81
C ASN A 60 -19.21 6.98 -11.71
N LEU A 61 -19.08 5.97 -12.57
CA LEU A 61 -17.93 5.08 -12.54
C LEU A 61 -16.64 5.81 -12.91
N SER A 62 -15.58 5.41 -12.25
CA SER A 62 -14.21 5.84 -12.60
C SER A 62 -13.87 5.41 -14.03
N PRO A 63 -13.07 6.20 -14.78
CA PRO A 63 -12.51 5.77 -16.05
C PRO A 63 -11.64 4.52 -15.94
N PHE A 64 -11.23 4.16 -14.72
CA PHE A 64 -10.40 2.99 -14.41
C PHE A 64 -11.20 1.79 -13.92
N TYR A 65 -12.53 1.90 -13.80
CA TYR A 65 -13.39 0.86 -13.23
C TYR A 65 -13.30 -0.46 -14.00
N ASN A 66 -12.91 -1.55 -13.30
CA ASN A 66 -12.72 -2.89 -13.90
C ASN A 66 -11.73 -2.94 -15.08
N ASP A 67 -10.83 -1.98 -15.18
CA ASP A 67 -9.85 -1.96 -16.27
C ASP A 67 -8.66 -2.87 -15.94
N ASN A 68 -8.65 -4.04 -16.55
CA ASN A 68 -7.60 -5.05 -16.39
C ASN A 68 -6.37 -4.80 -17.28
N SER A 69 -6.35 -3.74 -18.09
CA SER A 69 -5.15 -3.30 -18.81
C SER A 69 -4.18 -2.56 -17.88
N ILE A 70 -4.68 -2.06 -16.73
CA ILE A 70 -3.89 -1.31 -15.76
C ILE A 70 -3.03 -2.27 -14.91
N ASN A 71 -1.70 -2.15 -15.04
CA ASN A 71 -0.72 -2.93 -14.31
C ASN A 71 -0.05 -2.15 -13.16
N SER A 72 0.07 -0.84 -13.33
CA SER A 72 0.66 0.07 -12.35
C SER A 72 0.04 1.46 -12.38
N VAL A 73 0.12 2.15 -11.25
CA VAL A 73 -0.34 3.55 -11.12
C VAL A 73 0.81 4.39 -10.57
N ILE A 74 1.06 5.52 -11.20
CA ILE A 74 1.98 6.56 -10.73
C ILE A 74 1.15 7.81 -10.46
N ILE A 75 1.15 8.26 -9.22
CA ILE A 75 0.58 9.54 -8.81
C ILE A 75 1.74 10.53 -8.68
N GLU A 76 1.71 11.61 -9.43
CA GLU A 76 2.79 12.62 -9.43
C GLU A 76 2.61 13.66 -8.31
N ASP A 77 3.70 14.36 -7.98
CA ASP A 77 3.68 15.46 -7.01
C ASP A 77 2.69 16.55 -7.45
N GLY A 78 1.95 17.09 -6.48
CA GLY A 78 0.87 18.05 -6.69
C GLY A 78 -0.52 17.45 -6.53
N VAL A 79 -0.68 16.14 -6.75
CA VAL A 79 -1.94 15.44 -6.46
C VAL A 79 -2.10 15.30 -4.96
N SER A 80 -3.22 15.77 -4.41
CA SER A 80 -3.51 15.80 -2.97
C SER A 80 -4.42 14.66 -2.51
N SER A 81 -5.25 14.09 -3.41
CA SER A 81 -6.10 12.96 -3.04
C SER A 81 -6.26 11.94 -4.15
N ILE A 82 -6.56 10.69 -3.74
CA ILE A 82 -7.12 9.65 -4.61
C ILE A 82 -8.61 9.56 -4.28
N GLY A 83 -9.45 9.69 -5.31
CA GLY A 83 -10.91 9.70 -5.12
C GLY A 83 -11.47 8.37 -4.63
N ALA A 84 -12.64 8.42 -3.98
CA ALA A 84 -13.37 7.21 -3.62
C ALA A 84 -13.66 6.36 -4.87
N CYS A 85 -13.59 5.04 -4.73
CA CYS A 85 -13.83 4.06 -5.79
C CYS A 85 -13.00 4.27 -7.08
N ALA A 86 -11.86 4.96 -7.02
CA ALA A 86 -11.10 5.34 -8.22
C ALA A 86 -10.62 4.13 -9.05
N PHE A 87 -10.09 3.09 -8.42
CA PHE A 87 -9.49 1.93 -9.09
C PHE A 87 -10.21 0.62 -8.77
N VAL A 88 -11.52 0.67 -8.48
CA VAL A 88 -12.30 -0.55 -8.18
C VAL A 88 -12.19 -1.56 -9.31
N GLY A 89 -11.84 -2.80 -8.95
CA GLY A 89 -11.82 -3.93 -9.88
C GLY A 89 -10.63 -3.97 -10.84
N CYS A 90 -9.62 -3.10 -10.67
CA CYS A 90 -8.38 -3.18 -11.45
C CYS A 90 -7.58 -4.43 -11.02
N SER A 91 -8.03 -5.62 -11.44
CA SER A 91 -7.52 -6.88 -10.91
C SER A 91 -6.05 -7.17 -11.27
N ASN A 92 -5.52 -6.59 -12.36
CA ASN A 92 -4.13 -6.71 -12.76
C ASN A 92 -3.20 -5.65 -12.13
N LEU A 93 -3.77 -4.63 -11.48
CA LEU A 93 -2.99 -3.60 -10.81
C LEU A 93 -2.10 -4.25 -9.75
N SER A 94 -0.79 -4.16 -9.92
CA SER A 94 0.20 -4.81 -9.05
C SER A 94 0.99 -3.84 -8.18
N SER A 95 1.07 -2.58 -8.59
CA SER A 95 1.86 -1.57 -7.90
C SER A 95 1.28 -0.17 -8.02
N ILE A 96 1.50 0.62 -6.97
CA ILE A 96 1.20 2.04 -6.96
C ILE A 96 2.39 2.83 -6.38
N LYS A 97 2.70 3.95 -7.00
CA LYS A 97 3.62 4.96 -6.48
C LYS A 97 2.84 6.21 -6.11
N ILE A 98 2.97 6.62 -4.85
CA ILE A 98 2.29 7.80 -4.31
C ILE A 98 3.28 8.91 -3.96
N PRO A 99 2.93 10.18 -4.19
CA PRO A 99 3.77 11.32 -3.87
C PRO A 99 3.67 11.70 -2.39
N LYS A 100 4.61 12.52 -1.93
CA LYS A 100 4.56 13.13 -0.59
C LYS A 100 3.42 14.16 -0.41
N THR A 101 2.84 14.65 -1.51
CA THR A 101 1.72 15.60 -1.49
C THR A 101 0.37 14.95 -1.25
N LEU A 102 0.29 13.61 -1.27
CA LEU A 102 -0.96 12.88 -1.06
C LEU A 102 -1.35 12.94 0.42
N THR A 103 -2.52 13.49 0.72
CA THR A 103 -3.05 13.63 2.09
C THR A 103 -4.30 12.80 2.36
N PHE A 104 -4.98 12.34 1.29
CA PHE A 104 -6.23 11.60 1.43
C PHE A 104 -6.38 10.49 0.38
N VAL A 105 -6.91 9.35 0.82
CA VAL A 105 -7.33 8.25 -0.05
C VAL A 105 -8.78 7.91 0.28
N GLY A 106 -9.64 8.09 -0.70
CA GLY A 106 -11.08 7.88 -0.57
C GLY A 106 -11.48 6.42 -0.34
N GLY A 107 -12.68 6.23 0.22
CA GLY A 107 -13.21 4.92 0.53
C GLY A 107 -13.26 4.00 -0.70
N ASN A 108 -12.88 2.73 -0.51
CA ASN A 108 -12.91 1.70 -1.56
C ASN A 108 -12.08 2.02 -2.82
N ALA A 109 -11.14 2.97 -2.74
CA ALA A 109 -10.34 3.38 -3.90
C ALA A 109 -9.67 2.21 -4.63
N PHE A 110 -9.26 1.17 -3.91
CA PHE A 110 -8.58 -0.02 -4.44
C PHE A 110 -9.35 -1.32 -4.16
N ASN A 111 -10.69 -1.24 -4.01
CA ASN A 111 -11.49 -2.44 -3.81
C ASN A 111 -11.34 -3.39 -5.01
N ASP A 112 -11.24 -4.70 -4.73
CA ASP A 112 -11.07 -5.75 -5.75
C ASP A 112 -9.79 -5.63 -6.61
N CYS A 113 -8.77 -4.87 -6.15
CA CYS A 113 -7.42 -4.87 -6.72
C CYS A 113 -6.61 -6.04 -6.15
N ALA A 114 -6.98 -7.27 -6.46
CA ALA A 114 -6.45 -8.48 -5.80
C ALA A 114 -4.92 -8.66 -5.92
N ASN A 115 -4.32 -8.12 -6.99
CA ASN A 115 -2.89 -8.22 -7.25
C ASN A 115 -2.08 -7.01 -6.74
N LEU A 116 -2.73 -5.98 -6.14
CA LEU A 116 -2.01 -4.84 -5.61
C LEU A 116 -1.20 -5.24 -4.38
N LYS A 117 0.11 -5.33 -4.55
CA LYS A 117 1.06 -5.81 -3.54
C LYS A 117 2.26 -4.90 -3.33
N LYS A 118 2.47 -3.90 -4.18
CA LYS A 118 3.64 -3.03 -4.10
C LYS A 118 3.21 -1.59 -3.92
N LEU A 119 3.66 -0.98 -2.84
CA LEU A 119 3.49 0.44 -2.55
C LEU A 119 4.85 1.13 -2.56
N TYR A 120 5.00 2.15 -3.38
CA TYR A 120 6.18 3.00 -3.43
C TYR A 120 5.86 4.36 -2.84
N ILE A 121 6.63 4.77 -1.84
CA ILE A 121 6.55 6.07 -1.16
C ILE A 121 7.89 6.79 -1.24
N THR A 122 7.88 8.11 -1.10
CA THR A 122 9.08 8.94 -1.11
C THR A 122 9.39 9.52 0.27
N ASP A 123 8.40 9.57 1.16
CA ASP A 123 8.52 10.08 2.52
C ASP A 123 7.67 9.26 3.49
N MET A 124 8.27 8.80 4.58
CA MET A 124 7.59 7.96 5.57
C MET A 124 6.63 8.76 6.44
N ALA A 125 7.00 10.00 6.83
CA ALA A 125 6.14 10.83 7.67
C ALA A 125 4.89 11.25 6.92
N GLU A 126 5.03 11.68 5.68
CA GLU A 126 3.88 12.07 4.83
C GLU A 126 2.98 10.86 4.56
N TYR A 127 3.55 9.68 4.29
CA TYR A 127 2.77 8.44 4.14
C TYR A 127 1.92 8.13 5.39
N LEU A 128 2.51 8.24 6.58
CA LEU A 128 1.82 7.97 7.84
C LEU A 128 0.80 9.06 8.23
N ASN A 129 0.85 10.21 7.60
CA ASN A 129 -0.13 11.29 7.77
C ASN A 129 -1.33 11.20 6.81
N ILE A 130 -1.31 10.29 5.83
CA ILE A 130 -2.43 10.11 4.91
C ILE A 130 -3.69 9.68 5.69
N ASP A 131 -4.80 10.36 5.41
CA ASP A 131 -6.13 9.93 5.85
C ASP A 131 -6.72 8.93 4.82
N PHE A 132 -6.91 7.69 5.24
CA PHE A 132 -7.54 6.64 4.43
C PHE A 132 -9.06 6.60 4.58
N GLY A 133 -9.66 7.63 5.09
CA GLY A 133 -11.11 7.71 5.30
C GLY A 133 -11.66 6.52 6.12
N ASN A 134 -12.92 6.20 5.94
CA ASN A 134 -13.58 5.07 6.60
C ASN A 134 -13.48 3.75 5.79
N SER A 135 -12.49 3.65 4.89
CA SER A 135 -12.36 2.48 4.03
C SER A 135 -12.02 1.21 4.82
N VAL A 136 -12.68 0.12 4.48
CA VAL A 136 -12.31 -1.24 4.90
C VAL A 136 -11.19 -1.81 4.02
N THR A 137 -10.90 -1.17 2.88
CA THR A 137 -9.85 -1.57 1.93
C THR A 137 -8.73 -0.54 1.94
N HIS A 138 -7.59 -0.93 2.44
CA HIS A 138 -6.35 -0.14 2.41
C HIS A 138 -5.46 -0.61 1.26
N ILE A 139 -4.55 0.23 0.77
CA ILE A 139 -3.57 -0.14 -0.27
C ILE A 139 -2.80 -1.41 0.14
N LEU A 140 -2.50 -1.55 1.44
CA LEU A 140 -1.81 -2.69 2.03
C LEU A 140 -2.76 -3.52 2.90
N SER A 141 -3.92 -3.96 2.42
CA SER A 141 -4.89 -4.71 3.23
C SER A 141 -4.69 -6.22 3.24
N GLY A 142 -3.85 -6.75 2.37
CA GLY A 142 -3.60 -8.18 2.20
C GLY A 142 -2.36 -8.70 2.96
N SER A 143 -1.85 -9.85 2.51
CA SER A 143 -0.57 -10.42 2.91
C SER A 143 0.45 -10.34 1.77
N ASN A 144 1.74 -10.55 2.09
CA ASN A 144 2.87 -10.50 1.13
C ASN A 144 3.00 -9.14 0.42
N ASN A 145 2.65 -8.06 1.11
CA ASN A 145 2.81 -6.72 0.61
C ASN A 145 4.28 -6.29 0.65
N LYS A 146 4.63 -5.37 -0.23
CA LYS A 146 6.00 -4.83 -0.35
C LYS A 146 5.95 -3.32 -0.31
N LEU A 147 6.57 -2.76 0.72
CA LEU A 147 6.74 -1.32 0.86
C LEU A 147 8.13 -0.92 0.39
N TYR A 148 8.19 0.13 -0.42
CA TYR A 148 9.44 0.71 -0.91
C TYR A 148 9.50 2.19 -0.52
N LEU A 149 10.60 2.59 0.11
CA LEU A 149 10.92 3.99 0.40
C LEU A 149 12.09 4.43 -0.50
N ASN A 150 11.85 5.41 -1.36
CA ASN A 150 12.84 5.86 -2.35
C ASN A 150 13.40 4.68 -3.17
N ASP A 151 12.48 3.85 -3.69
CA ASP A 151 12.73 2.65 -4.51
C ASP A 151 13.55 1.53 -3.80
N LYS A 152 13.83 1.67 -2.49
CA LYS A 152 14.45 0.63 -1.68
C LYS A 152 13.39 -0.11 -0.86
N ARG A 153 13.44 -1.44 -0.90
CA ARG A 153 12.53 -2.26 -0.09
C ARG A 153 12.75 -1.99 1.40
N VAL A 154 11.67 -1.73 2.11
CA VAL A 154 11.69 -1.49 3.56
C VAL A 154 11.82 -2.83 4.30
N THR A 155 12.83 -2.94 5.14
CA THR A 155 13.08 -4.13 6.00
C THR A 155 13.14 -3.79 7.48
N SER A 156 13.44 -2.54 7.81
CA SER A 156 13.33 -1.98 9.15
C SER A 156 12.68 -0.61 9.09
N ILE A 157 12.00 -0.23 10.15
CA ILE A 157 11.28 1.04 10.23
C ILE A 157 11.74 1.82 11.45
N GLU A 158 12.16 3.05 11.22
CA GLU A 158 12.26 4.06 12.25
C GLU A 158 11.18 5.13 11.96
N ILE A 159 10.17 5.20 12.82
CA ILE A 159 9.06 6.16 12.66
C ILE A 159 9.59 7.57 12.93
N PRO A 160 9.38 8.54 12.02
CA PRO A 160 9.85 9.91 12.22
C PRO A 160 9.21 10.60 13.45
N ASN A 161 9.98 11.40 14.16
CA ASN A 161 9.53 12.14 15.37
C ASN A 161 8.39 13.16 15.12
N THR A 162 8.07 13.44 13.86
CA THR A 162 6.94 14.29 13.47
C THR A 162 5.61 13.55 13.44
N VAL A 163 5.66 12.21 13.50
CA VAL A 163 4.47 11.35 13.48
C VAL A 163 3.92 11.21 14.88
N THR A 164 2.63 11.46 15.06
CA THR A 164 1.93 11.35 16.35
C THR A 164 1.03 10.13 16.48
N ARG A 165 0.75 9.46 15.36
CA ARG A 165 -0.05 8.24 15.30
C ARG A 165 0.43 7.34 14.17
N ILE A 166 0.36 6.02 14.36
CA ILE A 166 0.51 5.06 13.28
C ILE A 166 -0.90 4.72 12.79
N PRO A 167 -1.27 5.04 11.54
CA PRO A 167 -2.63 4.82 11.06
C PRO A 167 -2.99 3.33 10.94
N LYS A 168 -4.29 3.05 10.85
CA LYS A 168 -4.79 1.69 10.61
C LYS A 168 -4.19 1.14 9.30
N PHE A 169 -3.83 -0.15 9.30
CA PHE A 169 -3.24 -0.88 8.16
C PHE A 169 -1.90 -0.33 7.63
N ALA A 170 -1.26 0.63 8.27
CA ALA A 170 -0.07 1.32 7.75
C ALA A 170 0.99 0.37 7.17
N PHE A 171 1.26 -0.74 7.83
CA PHE A 171 2.26 -1.73 7.41
C PHE A 171 1.66 -3.13 7.25
N CYS A 172 0.33 -3.23 7.11
CA CYS A 172 -0.35 -4.51 7.03
C CYS A 172 0.20 -5.38 5.91
N GLY A 173 0.61 -6.60 6.26
CA GLY A 173 1.11 -7.60 5.32
C GLY A 173 2.49 -7.32 4.74
N VAL A 174 3.22 -6.31 5.23
CA VAL A 174 4.60 -6.04 4.79
C VAL A 174 5.53 -7.07 5.43
N ASP A 175 5.70 -8.20 4.74
CA ASP A 175 6.39 -9.40 5.22
C ASP A 175 7.90 -9.23 5.43
N SER A 176 8.49 -8.16 4.91
CA SER A 176 9.94 -7.90 4.99
C SER A 176 10.39 -7.14 6.22
N ILE A 177 9.46 -6.56 6.99
CA ILE A 177 9.81 -5.76 8.17
C ILE A 177 10.25 -6.72 9.28
N THR A 178 11.46 -6.49 9.81
CA THR A 178 12.03 -7.25 10.93
C THR A 178 11.99 -6.49 12.24
N ASP A 179 12.13 -5.15 12.18
CA ASP A 179 12.27 -4.30 13.35
C ASP A 179 11.51 -2.99 13.16
N VAL A 180 10.90 -2.50 14.22
CA VAL A 180 10.20 -1.21 14.25
C VAL A 180 10.59 -0.44 15.51
N ILE A 181 11.04 0.81 15.32
CA ILE A 181 11.32 1.76 16.40
C ILE A 181 10.27 2.86 16.33
N ILE A 182 9.52 3.03 17.43
CA ILE A 182 8.44 4.01 17.55
C ILE A 182 8.90 5.11 18.51
N PRO A 183 8.93 6.40 18.09
CA PRO A 183 9.38 7.48 18.95
C PRO A 183 8.31 7.92 19.97
N ASP A 184 8.73 8.66 20.99
CA ASP A 184 7.87 9.22 22.04
C ASP A 184 6.80 10.19 21.53
N SER A 185 6.89 10.66 20.31
CA SER A 185 5.86 11.49 19.68
C SER A 185 4.58 10.72 19.37
N VAL A 186 4.66 9.37 19.21
CA VAL A 186 3.52 8.53 18.86
C VAL A 186 2.70 8.22 20.09
N THR A 187 1.39 8.49 20.00
CA THR A 187 0.42 8.25 21.09
C THR A 187 -0.54 7.11 20.81
N SER A 188 -0.63 6.64 19.56
CA SER A 188 -1.52 5.53 19.20
C SER A 188 -1.03 4.72 18.01
N ILE A 189 -1.32 3.42 18.05
CA ILE A 189 -1.14 2.46 16.97
C ILE A 189 -2.52 2.01 16.53
N GLY A 190 -2.84 2.20 15.24
CA GLY A 190 -4.17 1.90 14.69
C GLY A 190 -4.45 0.42 14.48
N ASP A 191 -5.72 0.09 14.19
CA ASP A 191 -6.14 -1.28 13.91
C ASP A 191 -5.35 -1.88 12.74
N SER A 192 -4.92 -3.14 12.91
CA SER A 192 -4.19 -3.89 11.88
C SER A 192 -2.90 -3.22 11.39
N ALA A 193 -2.32 -2.27 12.12
CA ALA A 193 -1.17 -1.48 11.66
C ALA A 193 0.01 -2.33 11.23
N PHE A 194 0.30 -3.43 11.94
CA PHE A 194 1.38 -4.40 11.64
C PHE A 194 0.84 -5.81 11.38
N ARG A 195 -0.47 -5.94 11.11
CA ARG A 195 -1.06 -7.26 10.84
C ARG A 195 -0.34 -7.96 9.68
N ASN A 196 -0.09 -9.29 9.79
CA ASN A 196 0.64 -10.08 8.79
C ASN A 196 2.08 -9.60 8.51
N CYS A 197 2.73 -8.88 9.42
CA CYS A 197 4.17 -8.61 9.35
C CYS A 197 4.93 -9.87 9.83
N SER A 198 4.93 -10.92 9.02
CA SER A 198 5.35 -12.27 9.41
C SER A 198 6.84 -12.39 9.80
N SER A 199 7.69 -11.47 9.33
CA SER A 199 9.12 -11.40 9.70
C SER A 199 9.41 -10.49 10.89
N LEU A 200 8.42 -9.78 11.43
CA LEU A 200 8.60 -8.83 12.52
C LEU A 200 9.03 -9.56 13.80
N ARG A 201 10.21 -9.24 14.31
CA ARG A 201 10.81 -9.87 15.50
C ARG A 201 10.78 -8.98 16.71
N TYR A 202 10.95 -7.68 16.50
CA TYR A 202 11.11 -6.70 17.56
C TYR A 202 10.32 -5.43 17.25
N VAL A 203 9.62 -4.94 18.26
CA VAL A 203 8.94 -3.65 18.25
C VAL A 203 9.24 -2.94 19.56
N ASP A 204 9.86 -1.77 19.47
CA ASP A 204 10.04 -0.87 20.61
C ASP A 204 8.85 0.10 20.66
N ILE A 205 8.00 -0.06 21.69
CA ILE A 205 6.79 0.75 21.87
C ILE A 205 6.97 1.64 23.10
N PRO A 206 7.06 2.97 22.95
CA PRO A 206 7.28 3.87 24.06
C PRO A 206 6.04 4.01 24.95
N ASP A 207 6.26 4.44 26.20
CA ASP A 207 5.19 4.69 27.19
C ASP A 207 4.22 5.82 26.79
N SER A 208 4.55 6.62 25.78
CA SER A 208 3.64 7.62 25.19
C SER A 208 2.44 7.01 24.47
N VAL A 209 2.57 5.76 23.98
CA VAL A 209 1.48 5.05 23.33
C VAL A 209 0.46 4.60 24.39
N ASN A 210 -0.76 5.11 24.26
CA ASN A 210 -1.85 4.81 25.20
C ASN A 210 -3.01 4.02 24.54
N VAL A 211 -2.96 3.82 23.23
CA VAL A 211 -3.92 3.02 22.46
C VAL A 211 -3.20 2.15 21.45
N ILE A 212 -3.47 0.84 21.51
CA ILE A 212 -3.08 -0.14 20.49
C ILE A 212 -4.38 -0.77 19.96
N GLY A 213 -4.61 -0.59 18.66
CA GLY A 213 -5.85 -1.02 18.00
C GLY A 213 -6.00 -2.54 17.90
N HIS A 214 -7.19 -2.97 17.52
CA HIS A 214 -7.49 -4.37 17.27
C HIS A 214 -6.63 -4.95 16.15
N TYR A 215 -6.22 -6.21 16.23
CA TYR A 215 -5.41 -6.92 15.21
C TYR A 215 -4.03 -6.28 14.95
N ALA A 216 -3.57 -5.32 15.74
CA ALA A 216 -2.39 -4.52 15.38
C ALA A 216 -1.14 -5.37 15.12
N PHE A 217 -0.95 -6.47 15.83
CA PHE A 217 0.14 -7.43 15.65
C PHE A 217 -0.35 -8.85 15.31
N CYS A 218 -1.58 -8.99 14.83
CA CYS A 218 -2.13 -10.28 14.40
C CYS A 218 -1.28 -10.88 13.28
N ASP A 219 -1.02 -12.20 13.33
CA ASP A 219 -0.19 -12.93 12.35
C ASP A 219 1.28 -12.43 12.25
N CYS A 220 1.81 -11.81 13.31
CA CYS A 220 3.25 -11.51 13.44
C CYS A 220 3.99 -12.77 13.91
N GLU A 221 4.11 -13.76 13.02
CA GLU A 221 4.56 -15.11 13.38
C GLU A 221 5.97 -15.16 13.97
N SER A 222 6.85 -14.21 13.59
CA SER A 222 8.25 -14.16 14.07
C SER A 222 8.45 -13.33 15.34
N LEU A 223 7.39 -12.66 15.86
CA LEU A 223 7.50 -11.83 17.07
C LEU A 223 7.85 -12.71 18.29
N GLU A 224 9.00 -12.46 18.92
CA GLU A 224 9.52 -13.31 20.01
C GLU A 224 9.18 -12.76 21.39
N GLU A 225 9.28 -11.46 21.56
CA GLU A 225 8.92 -10.75 22.78
C GLU A 225 8.38 -9.36 22.46
N ILE A 226 7.56 -8.85 23.35
CA ILE A 226 7.05 -7.48 23.30
C ILE A 226 6.84 -6.94 24.70
N GLU A 227 7.25 -5.70 24.91
CA GLU A 227 6.93 -4.93 26.10
C GLU A 227 5.81 -3.94 25.77
N LEU A 228 4.77 -3.96 26.57
CA LEU A 228 3.61 -3.10 26.36
C LEU A 228 3.74 -1.80 27.15
N PRO A 229 3.28 -0.67 26.59
CA PRO A 229 3.31 0.63 27.26
C PRO A 229 2.50 0.59 28.58
N LYS A 230 2.99 1.31 29.60
CA LYS A 230 2.40 1.28 30.96
C LYS A 230 0.98 1.84 31.05
N ASN A 231 0.55 2.62 30.06
CA ASN A 231 -0.71 3.37 30.13
C ASN A 231 -1.85 2.76 29.32
N ILE A 232 -1.65 1.63 28.61
CA ILE A 232 -2.74 0.96 27.92
C ILE A 232 -3.66 0.28 28.93
N THR A 233 -4.96 0.32 28.70
CA THR A 233 -5.97 -0.21 29.64
C THR A 233 -6.64 -1.49 29.14
N TYR A 234 -6.39 -1.88 27.91
CA TYR A 234 -6.96 -3.11 27.35
C TYR A 234 -6.02 -3.76 26.33
N ILE A 235 -6.19 -5.07 26.16
CA ILE A 235 -5.62 -5.84 25.07
C ILE A 235 -6.72 -6.05 24.04
N GLY A 236 -6.55 -5.50 22.83
CA GLY A 236 -7.58 -5.50 21.77
C GLY A 236 -7.94 -6.90 21.25
N ASN A 237 -9.05 -6.99 20.50
CA ASN A 237 -9.40 -8.24 19.84
C ASN A 237 -8.29 -8.71 18.91
N LEU A 238 -7.92 -10.00 18.99
CA LEU A 238 -6.92 -10.65 18.15
C LEU A 238 -5.59 -9.89 18.07
N LEU A 239 -5.23 -9.11 19.10
CA LEU A 239 -4.06 -8.23 19.09
C LEU A 239 -2.78 -9.01 18.74
N PHE A 240 -2.58 -10.18 19.33
CA PHE A 240 -1.44 -11.08 19.11
C PHE A 240 -1.89 -12.46 18.56
N TYR A 241 -3.03 -12.51 17.87
CA TYR A 241 -3.50 -13.76 17.26
C TYR A 241 -2.43 -14.35 16.34
N ASP A 242 -2.17 -15.67 16.45
CA ASP A 242 -1.15 -16.39 15.68
C ASP A 242 0.27 -15.78 15.73
N CYS A 243 0.63 -15.06 16.81
CA CYS A 243 2.03 -14.73 17.12
C CYS A 243 2.73 -15.99 17.65
N ARG A 244 3.00 -16.95 16.76
CA ARG A 244 3.41 -18.33 17.11
C ARG A 244 4.72 -18.43 17.88
N ASN A 245 5.63 -17.45 17.67
CA ASN A 245 6.93 -17.39 18.31
C ASN A 245 6.93 -16.52 19.59
N LEU A 246 5.84 -15.81 19.89
CA LEU A 246 5.76 -14.97 21.09
C LEU A 246 5.89 -15.85 22.34
N SER A 247 7.01 -15.71 23.04
CA SER A 247 7.34 -16.51 24.21
C SER A 247 7.29 -15.73 25.51
N LYS A 248 7.37 -14.40 25.42
CA LYS A 248 7.42 -13.51 26.58
C LYS A 248 6.60 -12.25 26.33
N ILE A 249 5.71 -11.95 27.26
CA ILE A 249 4.99 -10.68 27.33
C ILE A 249 4.82 -10.28 28.80
N VAL A 250 4.96 -9.00 29.06
CA VAL A 250 4.63 -8.42 30.38
C VAL A 250 3.45 -7.49 30.16
N LEU A 251 2.34 -7.81 30.86
CA LEU A 251 1.17 -6.96 30.87
C LEU A 251 1.34 -5.87 31.93
N PRO A 252 1.11 -4.60 31.62
CA PRO A 252 1.14 -3.54 32.62
C PRO A 252 -0.05 -3.66 33.61
N GLU A 253 0.17 -3.18 34.83
CA GLU A 253 -0.87 -3.18 35.89
C GLU A 253 -2.13 -2.38 35.53
N SER A 254 -2.02 -1.51 34.52
CA SER A 254 -3.13 -0.70 34.00
C SER A 254 -4.17 -1.50 33.20
N ILE A 255 -3.87 -2.75 32.81
CA ILE A 255 -4.80 -3.56 32.01
C ILE A 255 -6.04 -3.93 32.84
N VAL A 256 -7.20 -3.55 32.31
CA VAL A 256 -8.53 -3.87 32.87
C VAL A 256 -9.20 -4.99 32.08
N ASP A 257 -9.05 -4.98 30.74
CA ASP A 257 -9.75 -5.89 29.85
C ASP A 257 -8.81 -6.58 28.87
N ILE A 258 -9.07 -7.87 28.62
CA ILE A 258 -8.46 -8.65 27.53
C ILE A 258 -9.60 -9.14 26.64
N TYR A 259 -9.63 -8.66 25.40
CA TYR A 259 -10.69 -8.99 24.45
C TYR A 259 -10.48 -10.34 23.75
N ASN A 260 -11.46 -10.70 22.89
CA ASN A 260 -11.55 -12.03 22.32
C ASN A 260 -10.30 -12.40 21.50
N TYR A 261 -9.81 -13.64 21.70
CA TYR A 261 -8.73 -14.27 20.95
C TYR A 261 -7.40 -13.49 20.97
N ALA A 262 -7.20 -12.59 21.94
CA ALA A 262 -6.04 -11.71 21.98
C ALA A 262 -4.70 -12.46 21.88
N PHE A 263 -4.57 -13.65 22.45
CA PHE A 263 -3.38 -14.50 22.45
C PHE A 263 -3.62 -15.88 21.83
N SER A 264 -4.72 -16.08 21.11
CA SER A 264 -5.00 -17.37 20.46
C SER A 264 -3.92 -17.65 19.40
N GLY A 265 -3.37 -18.88 19.39
CA GLY A 265 -2.28 -19.25 18.50
C GLY A 265 -0.87 -18.82 18.93
N CYS A 266 -0.70 -18.20 20.10
CA CYS A 266 0.61 -17.92 20.66
C CYS A 266 1.23 -19.19 21.30
N TRP A 267 1.65 -20.14 20.48
CA TRP A 267 1.99 -21.50 20.95
C TRP A 267 3.22 -21.57 21.88
N LYS A 268 4.13 -20.61 21.78
CA LYS A 268 5.31 -20.52 22.67
C LYS A 268 5.06 -19.77 23.97
N LEU A 269 3.90 -19.10 24.09
CA LEU A 269 3.60 -18.30 25.27
C LEU A 269 3.13 -19.22 26.43
N THR A 270 4.03 -19.51 27.33
CA THR A 270 3.76 -20.40 28.48
C THR A 270 3.35 -19.67 29.76
N ASN A 271 3.76 -18.40 29.87
CA ASN A 271 3.47 -17.57 31.01
C ASN A 271 3.17 -16.14 30.59
N ILE A 272 2.11 -15.58 31.16
CA ILE A 272 1.80 -14.16 31.08
C ILE A 272 2.04 -13.57 32.46
N LYS A 273 2.93 -12.60 32.54
CA LYS A 273 3.21 -11.89 33.79
C LYS A 273 2.38 -10.62 33.83
N ILE A 274 1.65 -10.41 34.92
CA ILE A 274 0.87 -9.20 35.25
C ILE A 274 1.62 -8.43 36.31
#